data_403304ad2919b3b6ff2b0b747be86aa9
#
_entry.id   403304ad2919b3b6ff2b0b747be86aa9
#
_cell.length_a   1.000
_cell.length_b   1.000
_cell.length_c   1.000
_cell.angle_alpha   90.00
_cell.angle_beta   90.00
_cell.angle_gamma   90.00
#
_symmetry.space_group_name_H-M   'P 1'
#
loop_
_entity.id
_entity.type
_entity.pdbx_description
1 polymer ?
#
loop_
_entity_poly.entity_id
_entity_poly.type
_entity_poly.pdbx_seq_one_letter_code
_entity_poly.pdbx_strand_id
1 'polypeptide(L)'
;MIMKRKVMSVLLAAAMVTSMAGCSGSDGGAQTQAPADAQQQTQASNDAAPAETTAGDTSAETTAAPAETDAEPVTLKWAIWDKESTAYWQALADAYQKAAPNVTIEMVDLGSTDYMTVLATELSGEGSDFDVVTIKDVPGYATLVQKNAILPLDDYIKVDGIDLGKFAGTTDQITVNGSLYELPFRNDFWVLFYNKDLFDQKGVDYPTNDMTFDDYDKLAREMTDTTFGSQIYGAHYHTWRSAVQLFSVLDGKHTILDGDYAFMKPYYELVLNQEADGVCRKYTDLKAEGLHYSAAFSGGDVAMLNMGSWFIATMISNLESGEYDADLCGNWGIVKYPHAEGVEAGSTLGTITGLSVTSVSDTPDEAWKFVKWVSGEEGAAVMAETGNFPAIMTDEAMNIITGLNGFPTDDASKEALNVSNLYLEVPYAENVSEINSALDSFHGSIMSGEMSIDEGIAAMNEAVQAVIGQ
;
A
#
# COMPACT_ATOMS: atom_id res chain seq x y z
N MET A 1 6.21 -51.65 -38.96
CA MET A 1 5.54 -50.66 -39.82
C MET A 1 5.60 -49.34 -39.08
N ILE A 2 6.48 -48.48 -39.53
CA ILE A 2 6.98 -47.28 -38.86
C ILE A 2 6.08 -46.11 -39.24
N MET A 3 5.55 -45.37 -38.26
CA MET A 3 4.90 -44.10 -38.57
C MET A 3 5.51 -42.99 -37.71
N LYS A 4 6.33 -42.18 -38.38
CA LYS A 4 6.98 -40.97 -37.85
C LYS A 4 5.92 -39.86 -37.67
N ARG A 5 5.80 -39.27 -36.51
CA ARG A 5 5.10 -38.00 -36.32
C ARG A 5 6.11 -36.85 -36.33
N LYS A 6 5.83 -35.87 -37.18
CA LYS A 6 6.61 -34.65 -37.38
C LYS A 6 6.31 -33.64 -36.29
N VAL A 7 7.37 -33.14 -35.71
CA VAL A 7 7.38 -31.92 -34.88
C VAL A 7 7.28 -30.73 -35.84
N MET A 8 6.34 -29.82 -35.57
CA MET A 8 6.18 -28.59 -36.35
C MET A 8 6.52 -27.42 -35.42
N SER A 9 7.73 -26.89 -35.63
CA SER A 9 8.19 -25.65 -34.97
C SER A 9 7.57 -24.47 -35.68
N VAL A 10 6.91 -23.59 -34.92
CA VAL A 10 6.44 -22.29 -35.41
C VAL A 10 7.41 -21.22 -34.92
N LEU A 11 8.18 -20.68 -35.88
CA LEU A 11 8.97 -19.46 -35.70
C LEU A 11 8.05 -18.27 -35.92
N LEU A 12 7.92 -17.37 -34.92
CA LEU A 12 7.31 -16.07 -35.12
C LEU A 12 8.39 -15.06 -35.48
N ALA A 13 8.30 -14.54 -36.70
CA ALA A 13 9.18 -13.49 -37.22
C ALA A 13 8.57 -12.10 -36.86
N ALA A 14 9.37 -11.26 -36.23
CA ALA A 14 9.06 -9.84 -36.02
C ALA A 14 9.19 -9.09 -37.36
N ALA A 15 8.17 -8.32 -37.72
CA ALA A 15 8.23 -7.36 -38.83
C ALA A 15 8.17 -5.94 -38.27
N MET A 16 9.30 -5.24 -38.30
CA MET A 16 9.37 -3.78 -38.20
C MET A 16 8.87 -3.15 -39.50
N VAL A 17 7.97 -2.17 -39.38
CA VAL A 17 7.64 -1.28 -40.48
C VAL A 17 7.94 0.14 -40.05
N THR A 18 9.01 0.69 -40.62
CA THR A 18 9.29 2.13 -40.66
C THR A 18 8.52 2.75 -41.84
N SER A 19 7.83 3.86 -41.62
CA SER A 19 7.43 4.77 -42.69
C SER A 19 7.64 6.20 -42.29
N MET A 20 8.54 6.86 -43.05
CA MET A 20 8.78 8.31 -43.04
C MET A 20 7.83 9.05 -43.98
N ALA A 21 7.48 10.23 -43.50
CA ALA A 21 7.36 11.52 -44.20
C ALA A 21 6.42 11.71 -45.38
N GLY A 22 5.66 12.79 -45.32
CA GLY A 22 5.07 13.50 -46.45
C GLY A 22 4.22 14.69 -46.02
N CYS A 23 4.77 15.92 -46.28
CA CYS A 23 4.17 17.24 -46.03
C CYS A 23 3.07 17.60 -47.02
N SER A 24 2.17 18.47 -46.60
CA SER A 24 1.58 19.69 -47.19
C SER A 24 0.05 19.70 -46.99
N GLY A 25 -0.62 20.69 -46.49
CA GLY A 25 -0.63 22.09 -46.55
C GLY A 25 -2.07 22.58 -46.35
N SER A 26 -2.14 23.71 -45.70
CA SER A 26 -3.18 24.76 -45.76
C SER A 26 -4.54 24.63 -45.08
N ASP A 27 -4.66 25.59 -44.16
CA ASP A 27 -5.66 26.62 -43.91
C ASP A 27 -6.95 26.33 -43.14
N GLY A 28 -7.13 27.26 -42.14
CA GLY A 28 -8.40 27.67 -41.61
C GLY A 28 -8.51 27.64 -40.10
N GLY A 29 -8.03 28.51 -39.41
CA GLY A 29 -8.19 29.58 -38.50
C GLY A 29 -9.43 29.59 -37.63
N ALA A 30 -9.22 29.65 -36.32
CA ALA A 30 -9.90 30.54 -35.38
C ALA A 30 -9.26 30.43 -34.00
N GLN A 31 -8.53 31.46 -33.65
CA GLN A 31 -8.08 31.79 -32.29
C GLN A 31 -9.26 32.30 -31.48
N THR A 32 -9.35 31.94 -30.23
CA THR A 32 -9.91 32.82 -29.21
C THR A 32 -9.00 32.74 -27.96
N GLN A 33 -8.49 33.92 -27.67
CA GLN A 33 -7.57 34.29 -26.59
C GLN A 33 -8.31 34.29 -25.24
N ALA A 34 -7.51 33.99 -24.22
CA ALA A 34 -7.75 34.33 -22.82
C ALA A 34 -7.66 35.86 -22.62
N PRO A 35 -8.22 36.42 -21.57
CA PRO A 35 -7.71 37.69 -21.03
C PRO A 35 -7.04 37.47 -19.68
N ALA A 36 -5.83 38.03 -19.58
CA ALA A 36 -5.14 38.32 -18.34
C ALA A 36 -5.58 39.68 -17.79
N ASP A 37 -5.15 39.93 -16.54
CA ASP A 37 -5.04 41.18 -15.80
C ASP A 37 -6.26 41.72 -15.04
N ALA A 38 -6.09 41.77 -13.71
CA ALA A 38 -5.84 43.03 -13.03
C ALA A 38 -5.50 42.87 -11.55
N GLN A 39 -4.27 43.27 -11.24
CA GLN A 39 -3.87 43.65 -9.88
C GLN A 39 -4.60 44.94 -9.46
N GLN A 40 -5.00 45.01 -8.19
CA GLN A 40 -5.00 46.29 -7.48
C GLN A 40 -4.78 46.10 -5.98
N GLN A 41 -3.65 46.64 -5.56
CA GLN A 41 -3.28 47.00 -4.19
C GLN A 41 -4.21 48.10 -3.65
N THR A 42 -4.56 48.07 -2.40
CA THR A 42 -4.74 49.25 -1.58
C THR A 42 -4.17 49.05 -0.20
N GLN A 43 -3.17 49.86 0.12
CA GLN A 43 -2.65 50.17 1.45
C GLN A 43 -3.55 51.21 2.14
N ALA A 44 -3.52 51.21 3.45
CA ALA A 44 -3.42 52.31 4.41
C ALA A 44 -4.29 51.99 5.62
N SER A 45 -3.98 52.22 6.80
CA SER A 45 -2.90 52.80 7.65
C SER A 45 -3.52 53.09 9.00
N ASN A 46 -2.74 52.80 10.09
CA ASN A 46 -2.65 53.51 11.39
C ASN A 46 -3.95 53.86 12.15
N ASP A 47 -4.11 53.72 13.42
CA ASP A 47 -3.28 54.15 14.56
C ASP A 47 -3.93 53.73 15.90
N ALA A 48 -3.08 53.72 16.94
CA ALA A 48 -3.29 54.05 18.33
C ALA A 48 -3.37 52.89 19.37
N ALA A 49 -2.26 52.70 20.03
CA ALA A 49 -2.17 52.30 21.44
C ALA A 49 -2.38 53.54 22.34
N PRO A 50 -2.32 53.50 23.70
CA PRO A 50 -2.01 52.43 24.64
C PRO A 50 -2.90 52.42 25.91
N ALA A 51 -2.78 51.43 26.80
CA ALA A 51 -2.76 51.62 28.26
C ALA A 51 -2.31 50.32 28.98
N GLU A 52 -1.31 50.53 29.81
CA GLU A 52 -0.70 49.61 30.79
C GLU A 52 -1.67 49.19 31.89
N THR A 53 -1.44 48.00 32.47
CA THR A 53 -1.03 47.81 33.88
C THR A 53 -0.90 46.34 34.26
N THR A 54 0.30 45.95 34.58
CA THR A 54 0.89 45.38 35.80
C THR A 54 0.60 43.94 36.18
N ALA A 55 1.74 43.23 36.23
CA ALA A 55 2.29 42.33 37.26
C ALA A 55 1.62 40.96 37.45
N GLY A 56 2.29 39.92 37.10
CA GLY A 56 3.28 39.18 37.86
C GLY A 56 2.89 37.72 37.88
N ASP A 57 3.60 36.85 37.23
CA ASP A 57 4.29 35.79 37.96
C ASP A 57 5.28 35.07 37.00
N THR A 58 6.45 34.84 37.51
CA THR A 58 7.59 34.17 36.84
C THR A 58 7.38 32.67 36.79
N SER A 59 7.22 32.14 35.59
CA SER A 59 7.60 30.77 35.28
C SER A 59 8.64 30.85 34.21
N ALA A 60 9.85 30.45 34.54
CA ALA A 60 10.97 30.38 33.62
C ALA A 60 10.73 29.27 32.61
N GLU A 61 10.30 29.67 31.44
CA GLU A 61 10.34 28.83 30.23
C GLU A 61 11.78 28.83 29.76
N THR A 62 12.47 27.71 30.05
CA THR A 62 13.83 27.45 29.52
C THR A 62 13.67 27.14 28.05
N THR A 63 13.70 28.15 27.20
CA THR A 63 13.95 27.97 25.78
C THR A 63 15.36 27.45 25.64
N ALA A 64 15.48 26.12 25.44
CA ALA A 64 16.72 25.54 24.96
C ALA A 64 16.97 26.14 23.56
N ALA A 65 18.06 26.89 23.44
CA ALA A 65 18.58 27.29 22.14
C ALA A 65 18.90 26.01 21.33
N PRO A 66 18.70 26.02 19.99
CA PRO A 66 19.16 24.91 19.14
C PRO A 66 20.65 24.66 19.44
N ALA A 67 21.01 23.45 19.76
CA ALA A 67 22.40 23.06 19.86
C ALA A 67 23.00 23.25 18.45
N GLU A 68 23.92 24.20 18.31
CA GLU A 68 24.83 24.24 17.16
C GLU A 68 25.65 22.95 17.24
N THR A 69 25.31 21.99 16.39
CA THR A 69 26.10 20.77 16.23
C THR A 69 27.27 21.10 15.36
N ASP A 70 28.50 20.94 15.88
CA ASP A 70 29.76 20.98 15.11
C ASP A 70 29.87 19.80 14.09
N ALA A 71 28.76 19.13 13.79
CA ALA A 71 28.70 18.00 12.87
C ALA A 71 28.76 18.51 11.41
N GLU A 72 29.57 17.87 10.58
CA GLU A 72 29.67 18.19 9.16
C GLU A 72 28.33 17.99 8.46
N PRO A 73 27.97 18.86 7.50
CA PRO A 73 26.74 18.68 6.70
C PRO A 73 26.81 17.39 5.89
N VAL A 74 25.72 16.60 5.92
CA VAL A 74 25.56 15.37 5.16
C VAL A 74 24.28 15.46 4.36
N THR A 75 24.30 15.00 3.10
CA THR A 75 23.12 14.80 2.28
C THR A 75 22.89 13.32 2.08
N LEU A 76 21.71 12.81 2.44
CA LEU A 76 21.30 11.44 2.20
C LEU A 76 20.31 11.38 1.04
N LYS A 77 20.62 10.60 0.01
CA LYS A 77 19.69 10.32 -1.09
C LYS A 77 18.80 9.15 -0.76
N TRP A 78 17.50 9.42 -0.75
CA TRP A 78 16.46 8.46 -0.40
C TRP A 78 15.54 8.16 -1.59
N ALA A 79 15.54 6.90 -2.07
CA ALA A 79 14.64 6.45 -3.12
C ALA A 79 13.23 6.18 -2.57
N ILE A 80 12.23 6.79 -3.20
CA ILE A 80 10.81 6.71 -2.86
C ILE A 80 9.95 6.59 -4.12
N TRP A 81 8.63 6.49 -3.96
CA TRP A 81 7.65 6.55 -5.06
C TRP A 81 6.51 7.51 -4.75
N ASP A 82 5.83 8.00 -5.80
CA ASP A 82 4.62 8.83 -5.72
C ASP A 82 4.73 9.98 -4.69
N LYS A 83 5.83 10.73 -4.74
CA LYS A 83 6.14 11.82 -3.79
C LYS A 83 5.00 12.82 -3.65
N GLU A 84 4.39 13.22 -4.78
CA GLU A 84 3.35 14.26 -4.81
C GLU A 84 2.04 13.83 -4.13
N SER A 85 1.75 12.53 -4.14
CA SER A 85 0.48 11.98 -3.61
C SER A 85 0.62 11.31 -2.24
N THR A 86 1.84 11.24 -1.68
CA THR A 86 2.13 10.50 -0.44
C THR A 86 2.73 11.43 0.61
N ALA A 87 1.87 11.97 1.46
CA ALA A 87 2.22 13.04 2.42
C ALA A 87 3.30 12.64 3.44
N TYR A 88 3.37 11.37 3.84
CA TYR A 88 4.31 10.95 4.89
C TYR A 88 5.78 11.04 4.47
N TRP A 89 6.13 11.01 3.18
CA TRP A 89 7.52 11.18 2.75
C TRP A 89 8.10 12.52 3.22
N GLN A 90 7.39 13.59 2.90
CA GLN A 90 7.84 14.93 3.29
C GLN A 90 7.77 15.14 4.80
N ALA A 91 6.71 14.61 5.45
CA ALA A 91 6.56 14.71 6.91
C ALA A 91 7.73 14.04 7.66
N LEU A 92 8.14 12.83 7.25
CA LEU A 92 9.28 12.13 7.82
C LEU A 92 10.60 12.86 7.57
N ALA A 93 10.84 13.35 6.35
CA ALA A 93 12.05 14.09 6.03
C ALA A 93 12.17 15.39 6.84
N ASP A 94 11.08 16.17 6.93
CA ASP A 94 11.05 17.42 7.70
C ASP A 94 11.21 17.20 9.20
N ALA A 95 10.62 16.13 9.73
CA ALA A 95 10.75 15.78 11.14
C ALA A 95 12.16 15.30 11.48
N TYR A 96 12.75 14.47 10.61
CA TYR A 96 14.13 14.03 10.81
C TYR A 96 15.13 15.19 10.71
N GLN A 97 14.94 16.12 9.78
CA GLN A 97 15.81 17.30 9.66
C GLN A 97 15.78 18.19 10.90
N LYS A 98 14.65 18.22 11.63
CA LYS A 98 14.57 18.92 12.94
C LYS A 98 15.35 18.17 14.02
N ALA A 99 15.36 16.82 13.99
CA ALA A 99 16.10 15.98 14.92
C ALA A 99 17.61 15.95 14.61
N ALA A 100 17.98 16.04 13.33
CA ALA A 100 19.36 16.02 12.83
C ALA A 100 19.62 17.21 11.87
N PRO A 101 19.82 18.45 12.38
CA PRO A 101 19.89 19.67 11.55
C PRO A 101 21.03 19.70 10.54
N ASN A 102 22.08 18.90 10.76
CA ASN A 102 23.21 18.77 9.84
C ASN A 102 22.93 17.81 8.66
N VAL A 103 21.78 17.09 8.66
CA VAL A 103 21.44 16.11 7.63
C VAL A 103 20.35 16.69 6.73
N THR A 104 20.59 16.64 5.42
CA THR A 104 19.59 16.96 4.40
C THR A 104 19.11 15.69 3.73
N ILE A 105 17.80 15.49 3.62
CA ILE A 105 17.21 14.36 2.91
C ILE A 105 16.84 14.77 1.49
N GLU A 106 17.53 14.21 0.51
CA GLU A 106 17.22 14.35 -0.91
C GLU A 106 16.35 13.17 -1.36
N MET A 107 15.06 13.40 -1.51
CA MET A 107 14.12 12.38 -1.98
C MET A 107 14.14 12.28 -3.50
N VAL A 108 14.35 11.07 -4.02
CA VAL A 108 14.32 10.75 -5.46
C VAL A 108 13.10 9.86 -5.74
N ASP A 109 12.15 10.42 -6.48
CA ASP A 109 10.93 9.72 -6.87
C ASP A 109 11.19 8.86 -8.12
N LEU A 110 11.05 7.54 -7.98
CA LEU A 110 11.22 6.57 -9.07
C LEU A 110 9.87 6.12 -9.68
N GLY A 111 8.75 6.72 -9.22
CA GLY A 111 7.39 6.31 -9.57
C GLY A 111 6.97 4.99 -8.92
N SER A 112 5.66 4.73 -8.87
CA SER A 112 5.13 3.52 -8.22
C SER A 112 5.04 2.31 -9.15
N THR A 113 4.93 2.53 -10.47
CA THR A 113 4.89 1.45 -11.45
C THR A 113 6.27 0.84 -11.59
N ASP A 114 6.35 -0.47 -11.39
CA ASP A 114 7.61 -1.24 -11.47
C ASP A 114 8.74 -0.71 -10.55
N TYR A 115 8.39 0.03 -9.48
CA TYR A 115 9.33 0.67 -8.56
C TYR A 115 10.52 -0.21 -8.18
N MET A 116 10.27 -1.45 -7.69
CA MET A 116 11.34 -2.35 -7.25
C MET A 116 12.25 -2.80 -8.40
N THR A 117 11.71 -2.92 -9.63
CA THR A 117 12.48 -3.25 -10.83
C THR A 117 13.39 -2.08 -11.25
N VAL A 118 12.84 -0.87 -11.22
CA VAL A 118 13.60 0.36 -11.50
C VAL A 118 14.69 0.53 -10.45
N LEU A 119 14.38 0.42 -9.16
CA LEU A 119 15.34 0.52 -8.07
C LEU A 119 16.47 -0.50 -8.20
N ALA A 120 16.14 -1.78 -8.46
CA ALA A 120 17.16 -2.82 -8.64
C ALA A 120 18.06 -2.56 -9.86
N THR A 121 17.57 -1.88 -10.87
CA THR A 121 18.33 -1.46 -12.05
C THR A 121 19.26 -0.28 -11.70
N GLU A 122 18.75 0.74 -11.04
CA GLU A 122 19.52 1.90 -10.57
C GLU A 122 20.69 1.46 -9.66
N LEU A 123 20.41 0.60 -8.65
CA LEU A 123 21.44 0.10 -7.74
C LEU A 123 22.47 -0.83 -8.40
N SER A 124 22.14 -1.41 -9.56
CA SER A 124 23.08 -2.24 -10.35
C SER A 124 23.90 -1.43 -11.34
N GLY A 125 23.55 -0.15 -11.56
CA GLY A 125 24.22 0.77 -12.48
C GLY A 125 25.53 1.31 -11.93
N GLU A 126 26.49 1.61 -12.83
CA GLU A 126 27.69 2.37 -12.44
C GLU A 126 27.30 3.79 -12.02
N GLY A 127 27.72 4.21 -10.82
CA GLY A 127 27.50 5.59 -10.32
C GLY A 127 26.18 5.78 -9.57
N SER A 128 25.55 4.70 -9.13
CA SER A 128 24.47 4.80 -8.12
C SER A 128 24.99 5.46 -6.86
N ASP A 129 24.25 6.42 -6.32
CA ASP A 129 24.61 7.21 -5.15
C ASP A 129 23.45 7.30 -4.13
N PHE A 130 22.54 6.33 -4.16
CA PHE A 130 21.50 6.20 -3.12
C PHE A 130 22.10 5.74 -1.80
N ASP A 131 21.77 6.42 -0.71
CA ASP A 131 22.15 6.04 0.65
C ASP A 131 21.08 5.16 1.30
N VAL A 132 19.83 5.55 1.15
CA VAL A 132 18.67 4.86 1.72
C VAL A 132 17.67 4.53 0.60
N VAL A 133 17.12 3.34 0.66
CA VAL A 133 16.07 2.91 -0.27
C VAL A 133 14.87 2.40 0.49
N THR A 134 13.70 2.71 -0.04
CA THR A 134 12.45 2.17 0.46
C THR A 134 12.18 0.81 -0.19
N ILE A 135 11.88 -0.17 0.60
CA ILE A 135 11.49 -1.51 0.16
C ILE A 135 9.97 -1.57 0.11
N LYS A 136 9.42 -1.69 -1.08
CA LYS A 136 7.97 -1.64 -1.32
C LYS A 136 7.29 -2.99 -1.09
N ASP A 137 8.00 -4.08 -1.35
CA ASP A 137 7.48 -5.44 -1.27
C ASP A 137 8.58 -6.49 -1.03
N VAL A 138 8.19 -7.64 -0.52
CA VAL A 138 9.12 -8.73 -0.20
C VAL A 138 9.78 -9.36 -1.45
N PRO A 139 9.11 -9.51 -2.62
CA PRO A 139 9.80 -9.95 -3.84
C PRO A 139 10.94 -9.05 -4.28
N GLY A 140 10.74 -7.74 -4.21
CA GLY A 140 11.78 -6.76 -4.46
C GLY A 140 12.90 -6.81 -3.43
N TYR A 141 12.55 -6.94 -2.14
CA TYR A 141 13.52 -7.17 -1.06
C TYR A 141 14.41 -8.37 -1.34
N ALA A 142 13.83 -9.53 -1.64
CA ALA A 142 14.58 -10.73 -1.97
C ALA A 142 15.55 -10.50 -3.14
N THR A 143 15.10 -9.79 -4.18
CA THR A 143 15.93 -9.43 -5.34
C THR A 143 17.13 -8.57 -4.94
N LEU A 144 16.93 -7.56 -4.09
CA LEU A 144 18.02 -6.66 -3.65
C LEU A 144 19.03 -7.39 -2.75
N VAL A 145 18.55 -8.26 -1.86
CA VAL A 145 19.43 -9.10 -1.03
C VAL A 145 20.28 -10.02 -1.89
N GLN A 146 19.70 -10.74 -2.86
CA GLN A 146 20.43 -11.62 -3.79
C GLN A 146 21.49 -10.88 -4.60
N LYS A 147 21.23 -9.64 -4.97
CA LYS A 147 22.16 -8.77 -5.71
C LYS A 147 23.23 -8.15 -4.81
N ASN A 148 23.17 -8.34 -3.49
CA ASN A 148 23.98 -7.63 -2.50
C ASN A 148 23.91 -6.10 -2.65
N ALA A 149 22.74 -5.58 -3.01
CA ALA A 149 22.51 -4.16 -3.25
C ALA A 149 22.24 -3.38 -1.96
N ILE A 150 21.89 -4.07 -0.89
CA ILE A 150 21.59 -3.52 0.45
C ILE A 150 22.44 -4.21 1.51
N LEU A 151 22.72 -3.49 2.60
CA LEU A 151 23.59 -3.98 3.69
C LEU A 151 22.80 -4.81 4.71
N PRO A 152 23.43 -5.84 5.32
CA PRO A 152 22.88 -6.45 6.53
C PRO A 152 22.90 -5.45 7.68
N LEU A 153 21.84 -5.41 8.47
CA LEU A 153 21.63 -4.41 9.53
C LEU A 153 21.95 -4.96 10.93
N ASP A 154 22.29 -6.25 11.06
CA ASP A 154 22.45 -6.95 12.34
C ASP A 154 23.42 -6.27 13.30
N ASP A 155 24.58 -5.83 12.80
CA ASP A 155 25.59 -5.17 13.63
C ASP A 155 25.09 -3.81 14.13
N TYR A 156 24.40 -3.04 13.29
CA TYR A 156 23.77 -1.78 13.66
C TYR A 156 22.66 -1.99 14.70
N ILE A 157 21.77 -2.95 14.46
CA ILE A 157 20.67 -3.33 15.36
C ILE A 157 21.21 -3.70 16.73
N LYS A 158 22.27 -4.50 16.77
CA LYS A 158 22.92 -4.96 17.99
C LYS A 158 23.61 -3.82 18.75
N VAL A 159 24.33 -2.94 18.04
CA VAL A 159 25.06 -1.81 18.65
C VAL A 159 24.08 -0.83 19.28
N ASP A 160 23.00 -0.53 18.58
CA ASP A 160 22.00 0.42 19.04
C ASP A 160 20.94 -0.22 19.96
N GLY A 161 20.97 -1.55 20.15
CA GLY A 161 20.07 -2.28 21.05
C GLY A 161 18.60 -2.19 20.62
N ILE A 162 18.35 -2.25 19.29
CA ILE A 162 16.98 -2.19 18.76
C ILE A 162 16.18 -3.41 19.21
N ASP A 163 15.05 -3.18 19.84
CA ASP A 163 14.11 -4.23 20.25
C ASP A 163 13.21 -4.65 19.08
N LEU A 164 13.59 -5.73 18.40
CA LEU A 164 12.83 -6.29 17.28
C LEU A 164 11.46 -6.85 17.70
N GLY A 165 11.24 -7.13 18.98
CA GLY A 165 9.93 -7.54 19.51
C GLY A 165 8.83 -6.50 19.30
N LYS A 166 9.19 -5.20 19.16
CA LYS A 166 8.24 -4.11 18.88
C LYS A 166 7.61 -4.18 17.48
N PHE A 167 8.20 -4.95 16.56
CA PHE A 167 7.71 -5.10 15.19
C PHE A 167 6.69 -6.24 15.04
N ALA A 168 6.13 -6.75 16.13
CA ALA A 168 5.06 -7.76 16.13
C ALA A 168 5.37 -9.02 15.28
N GLY A 169 6.63 -9.45 15.24
CA GLY A 169 7.09 -10.65 14.51
C GLY A 169 7.22 -10.46 13.00
N THR A 170 7.02 -9.26 12.46
CA THR A 170 7.19 -9.02 11.02
C THR A 170 8.65 -9.13 10.59
N THR A 171 9.59 -8.73 11.43
CA THR A 171 11.03 -8.86 11.18
C THR A 171 11.48 -10.32 11.04
N ASP A 172 10.86 -11.24 11.78
CA ASP A 172 11.18 -12.67 11.68
C ASP A 172 10.79 -13.24 10.31
N GLN A 173 9.71 -12.72 9.70
CA GLN A 173 9.17 -13.17 8.42
C GLN A 173 9.97 -12.68 7.20
N ILE A 174 10.89 -11.71 7.39
CA ILE A 174 11.77 -11.16 6.36
C ILE A 174 13.25 -11.39 6.64
N THR A 175 13.58 -12.15 7.69
CA THR A 175 14.96 -12.52 8.00
C THR A 175 15.52 -13.50 6.96
N VAL A 176 16.66 -13.19 6.39
CA VAL A 176 17.33 -13.95 5.33
C VAL A 176 18.60 -14.58 5.86
N ASN A 177 18.66 -15.92 5.97
CA ASN A 177 19.82 -16.66 6.47
C ASN A 177 20.31 -16.18 7.85
N GLY A 178 19.38 -15.70 8.69
CA GLY A 178 19.66 -15.20 10.03
C GLY A 178 20.08 -13.73 10.10
N SER A 179 20.00 -13.00 8.98
CA SER A 179 20.28 -11.56 8.91
C SER A 179 19.08 -10.76 8.43
N LEU A 180 18.95 -9.54 8.93
CA LEU A 180 17.92 -8.58 8.53
C LEU A 180 18.58 -7.48 7.66
N TYR A 181 17.97 -7.16 6.51
CA TYR A 181 18.50 -6.18 5.55
C TYR A 181 17.62 -4.93 5.42
N GLU A 182 16.45 -4.93 6.05
CA GLU A 182 15.58 -3.76 6.15
C GLU A 182 14.99 -3.65 7.55
N LEU A 183 14.61 -2.44 7.97
CA LEU A 183 13.72 -2.23 9.10
C LEU A 183 12.37 -1.77 8.58
N PRO A 184 11.29 -2.46 8.93
CA PRO A 184 9.93 -1.99 8.64
C PRO A 184 9.66 -0.64 9.31
N PHE A 185 9.05 0.30 8.59
CA PHE A 185 8.54 1.54 9.18
C PHE A 185 7.03 1.69 9.01
N ARG A 186 6.43 0.92 8.10
CA ARG A 186 5.01 0.90 7.85
C ARG A 186 4.51 -0.53 7.71
N ASN A 187 3.41 -0.85 8.40
CA ASN A 187 2.70 -2.10 8.28
C ASN A 187 1.25 -1.80 7.92
N ASP A 188 0.86 -2.15 6.70
CA ASP A 188 -0.54 -2.12 6.32
C ASP A 188 -1.17 -3.49 6.53
N PHE A 189 -2.45 -3.50 6.82
CA PHE A 189 -3.24 -4.71 6.99
C PHE A 189 -4.61 -4.56 6.33
N TRP A 190 -5.26 -5.68 6.02
CA TRP A 190 -6.54 -5.63 5.33
C TRP A 190 -7.69 -5.52 6.32
N VAL A 191 -8.66 -4.69 5.94
CA VAL A 191 -9.94 -4.49 6.63
C VAL A 191 -11.08 -4.49 5.61
N LEU A 192 -12.32 -4.50 6.07
CA LEU A 192 -13.50 -4.33 5.25
C LEU A 192 -14.04 -2.91 5.42
N PHE A 193 -13.95 -2.10 4.36
CA PHE A 193 -14.61 -0.80 4.28
C PHE A 193 -16.08 -0.99 3.93
N TYR A 194 -16.97 -0.14 4.46
CA TYR A 194 -18.36 -0.14 4.08
C TYR A 194 -18.96 1.26 4.04
N ASN A 195 -19.94 1.44 3.16
CA ASN A 195 -20.65 2.70 2.98
C ASN A 195 -21.95 2.67 3.79
N LYS A 196 -21.99 3.39 4.93
CA LYS A 196 -23.10 3.40 5.90
C LYS A 196 -24.39 3.90 5.27
N ASP A 197 -24.32 4.89 4.36
CA ASP A 197 -25.50 5.46 3.72
C ASP A 197 -26.24 4.44 2.85
N LEU A 198 -25.51 3.54 2.19
CA LEU A 198 -26.14 2.46 1.41
C LEU A 198 -26.86 1.45 2.32
N PHE A 199 -26.27 1.13 3.49
CA PHE A 199 -26.88 0.27 4.48
C PHE A 199 -28.13 0.91 5.08
N ASP A 200 -28.03 2.18 5.50
CA ASP A 200 -29.16 2.96 6.05
C ASP A 200 -30.30 3.09 5.05
N GLN A 201 -29.97 3.40 3.78
CA GLN A 201 -30.95 3.50 2.70
C GLN A 201 -31.71 2.19 2.50
N LYS A 202 -31.03 1.06 2.63
CA LYS A 202 -31.62 -0.27 2.43
C LYS A 202 -32.27 -0.83 3.69
N GLY A 203 -31.95 -0.27 4.86
CA GLY A 203 -32.42 -0.74 6.18
C GLY A 203 -31.83 -2.09 6.57
N VAL A 204 -30.59 -2.33 6.17
CA VAL A 204 -29.80 -3.53 6.50
C VAL A 204 -28.82 -3.18 7.60
N ASP A 205 -28.60 -4.11 8.55
CA ASP A 205 -27.64 -3.93 9.63
C ASP A 205 -26.20 -3.85 9.09
N TYR A 206 -25.36 -3.04 9.73
CA TYR A 206 -23.94 -2.88 9.36
C TYR A 206 -23.15 -4.19 9.53
N PRO A 207 -22.06 -4.37 8.78
CA PRO A 207 -21.13 -5.48 9.01
C PRO A 207 -20.52 -5.42 10.41
N THR A 208 -20.11 -6.56 10.94
CA THR A 208 -19.56 -6.70 12.30
C THR A 208 -18.10 -7.11 12.30
N ASN A 209 -17.40 -6.89 13.43
CA ASN A 209 -16.01 -7.30 13.61
C ASN A 209 -15.79 -8.82 13.80
N ASP A 210 -16.85 -9.59 13.83
CA ASP A 210 -16.82 -11.07 13.97
C ASP A 210 -17.65 -11.70 12.85
N MET A 211 -17.26 -11.43 11.59
CA MET A 211 -18.00 -11.85 10.42
C MET A 211 -17.22 -12.93 9.67
N THR A 212 -17.86 -14.09 9.46
CA THR A 212 -17.31 -15.13 8.60
C THR A 212 -17.45 -14.78 7.12
N PHE A 213 -16.71 -15.49 6.24
CA PHE A 213 -16.91 -15.35 4.78
C PHE A 213 -18.33 -15.72 4.33
N ASP A 214 -18.98 -16.66 5.02
CA ASP A 214 -20.38 -17.02 4.75
C ASP A 214 -21.34 -15.87 5.12
N ASP A 215 -21.09 -15.19 6.23
CA ASP A 215 -21.88 -14.03 6.65
C ASP A 215 -21.62 -12.84 5.71
N TYR A 216 -20.36 -12.65 5.30
CA TYR A 216 -19.99 -11.65 4.31
C TYR A 216 -20.70 -11.88 2.97
N ASP A 217 -20.74 -13.13 2.45
CA ASP A 217 -21.45 -13.43 1.19
C ASP A 217 -22.95 -13.14 1.29
N LYS A 218 -23.58 -13.56 2.40
CA LYS A 218 -25.01 -13.28 2.66
C LYS A 218 -25.28 -11.78 2.68
N LEU A 219 -24.46 -11.02 3.42
CA LEU A 219 -24.60 -9.58 3.55
C LEU A 219 -24.35 -8.86 2.21
N ALA A 220 -23.34 -9.28 1.45
CA ALA A 220 -23.06 -8.74 0.13
C ALA A 220 -24.24 -8.95 -0.84
N ARG A 221 -24.84 -10.13 -0.84
CA ARG A 221 -26.04 -10.43 -1.63
C ARG A 221 -27.25 -9.61 -1.18
N GLU A 222 -27.44 -9.43 0.12
CA GLU A 222 -28.51 -8.62 0.67
C GLU A 222 -28.36 -7.15 0.28
N MET A 223 -27.12 -6.64 0.28
CA MET A 223 -26.82 -5.26 -0.12
C MET A 223 -26.89 -5.02 -1.62
N THR A 224 -26.86 -6.07 -2.44
CA THR A 224 -26.91 -5.94 -3.90
C THR A 224 -28.27 -5.44 -4.38
N ASP A 225 -28.27 -4.47 -5.30
CA ASP A 225 -29.45 -4.05 -6.04
C ASP A 225 -29.09 -3.93 -7.52
N THR A 226 -29.73 -4.74 -8.36
CA THR A 226 -29.53 -4.76 -9.81
C THR A 226 -30.64 -4.04 -10.56
N THR A 227 -31.46 -3.27 -9.86
CA THR A 227 -32.56 -2.51 -10.48
C THR A 227 -31.97 -1.44 -11.41
N PHE A 228 -32.54 -1.38 -12.62
CA PHE A 228 -32.12 -0.41 -13.63
C PHE A 228 -32.18 1.03 -13.08
N GLY A 229 -31.05 1.71 -13.06
CA GLY A 229 -30.92 3.10 -12.59
C GLY A 229 -30.57 3.25 -11.09
N SER A 230 -30.39 2.13 -10.34
CA SER A 230 -29.95 2.13 -8.94
C SER A 230 -29.05 0.93 -8.64
N GLN A 231 -28.10 0.66 -9.53
CA GLN A 231 -27.14 -0.43 -9.32
C GLN A 231 -26.34 -0.20 -8.03
N ILE A 232 -26.41 -1.15 -7.09
CA ILE A 232 -25.56 -1.23 -5.92
C ILE A 232 -24.85 -2.58 -5.96
N TYR A 233 -23.53 -2.56 -5.88
CA TYR A 233 -22.71 -3.74 -5.72
C TYR A 233 -22.51 -4.02 -4.23
N GLY A 234 -22.91 -5.20 -3.77
CA GLY A 234 -22.76 -5.60 -2.36
C GLY A 234 -21.31 -5.77 -1.95
N ALA A 235 -20.44 -6.14 -2.90
CA ALA A 235 -19.01 -6.34 -2.69
C ALA A 235 -18.18 -5.73 -3.80
N HIS A 236 -16.90 -5.43 -3.51
CA HIS A 236 -15.90 -5.08 -4.52
C HIS A 236 -14.58 -5.80 -4.23
N TYR A 237 -14.00 -6.39 -5.25
CA TYR A 237 -12.67 -7.00 -5.25
C TYR A 237 -11.82 -6.28 -6.28
N HIS A 238 -10.69 -5.73 -5.83
CA HIS A 238 -9.73 -5.16 -6.78
C HIS A 238 -9.06 -6.26 -7.60
N THR A 239 -8.48 -5.89 -8.74
CA THR A 239 -7.94 -6.85 -9.72
C THR A 239 -6.63 -7.51 -9.30
N TRP A 240 -6.16 -7.30 -8.08
CA TRP A 240 -5.01 -7.99 -7.52
C TRP A 240 -5.37 -9.40 -7.09
N ARG A 241 -4.43 -10.33 -7.22
CA ARG A 241 -4.62 -11.71 -6.74
C ARG A 241 -4.90 -11.76 -5.23
N SER A 242 -4.31 -10.82 -4.48
CA SER A 242 -4.51 -10.68 -3.04
C SER A 242 -5.99 -10.56 -2.66
N ALA A 243 -6.79 -9.86 -3.46
CA ALA A 243 -8.21 -9.69 -3.19
C ALA A 243 -9.04 -10.99 -3.22
N VAL A 244 -8.45 -12.11 -3.68
CA VAL A 244 -9.11 -13.43 -3.73
C VAL A 244 -8.26 -14.51 -3.07
N GLN A 245 -7.01 -14.68 -3.49
CA GLN A 245 -6.15 -15.78 -3.04
C GLN A 245 -5.87 -15.70 -1.53
N LEU A 246 -5.73 -14.49 -1.00
CA LEU A 246 -5.26 -14.29 0.36
C LEU A 246 -6.33 -14.49 1.44
N PHE A 247 -7.58 -14.64 1.08
CA PHE A 247 -8.61 -15.15 2.01
C PHE A 247 -8.23 -16.51 2.59
N SER A 248 -7.49 -17.29 1.82
CA SER A 248 -7.16 -18.68 2.12
C SER A 248 -5.96 -18.87 3.05
N VAL A 249 -5.13 -17.84 3.28
CA VAL A 249 -3.94 -17.93 4.14
C VAL A 249 -4.16 -17.36 5.54
N LEU A 250 -5.36 -16.87 5.85
CA LEU A 250 -5.70 -16.30 7.16
C LEU A 250 -5.80 -17.35 8.28
N ASP A 251 -5.75 -18.62 7.95
CA ASP A 251 -5.79 -19.72 8.92
C ASP A 251 -4.47 -19.94 9.67
N GLY A 252 -3.41 -19.22 9.27
CA GLY A 252 -2.07 -19.32 9.85
C GLY A 252 -1.37 -20.65 9.59
N LYS A 253 -1.85 -21.45 8.63
CA LYS A 253 -1.28 -22.74 8.24
C LYS A 253 -0.78 -22.74 6.81
N HIS A 254 -1.59 -22.14 5.92
CA HIS A 254 -1.27 -22.05 4.51
C HIS A 254 -0.54 -20.75 4.19
N THR A 255 0.33 -20.82 3.21
CA THR A 255 1.05 -19.67 2.65
C THR A 255 1.12 -19.78 1.13
N ILE A 256 1.49 -18.71 0.46
CA ILE A 256 1.75 -18.76 -0.99
C ILE A 256 3.00 -19.60 -1.36
N LEU A 257 3.76 -20.07 -0.37
CA LEU A 257 4.96 -20.89 -0.57
C LEU A 257 4.66 -22.40 -0.55
N ASP A 258 3.43 -22.83 -0.28
CA ASP A 258 3.07 -24.24 -0.08
C ASP A 258 3.24 -25.10 -1.33
N GLY A 259 3.06 -24.52 -2.53
CA GLY A 259 3.18 -25.23 -3.80
C GLY A 259 2.03 -26.22 -4.09
N ASP A 260 1.01 -26.26 -3.25
CA ASP A 260 -0.29 -26.90 -3.48
C ASP A 260 -1.38 -25.93 -3.01
N TYR A 261 -2.15 -25.44 -3.95
CA TYR A 261 -3.10 -24.34 -3.74
C TYR A 261 -4.57 -24.78 -3.80
N ALA A 262 -4.86 -26.06 -3.55
CA ALA A 262 -6.22 -26.56 -3.49
C ALA A 262 -7.09 -25.81 -2.46
N PHE A 263 -6.48 -25.28 -1.39
CA PHE A 263 -7.12 -24.49 -0.36
C PHE A 263 -7.65 -23.13 -0.85
N MET A 264 -7.19 -22.62 -1.99
CA MET A 264 -7.68 -21.36 -2.59
C MET A 264 -9.02 -21.54 -3.33
N LYS A 265 -9.39 -22.78 -3.70
CA LYS A 265 -10.56 -23.05 -4.53
C LYS A 265 -11.88 -22.47 -3.98
N PRO A 266 -12.24 -22.61 -2.70
CA PRO A 266 -13.49 -22.08 -2.18
C PRO A 266 -13.63 -20.55 -2.33
N TYR A 267 -12.51 -19.84 -2.28
CA TYR A 267 -12.50 -18.38 -2.38
C TYR A 267 -12.62 -17.89 -3.82
N TYR A 268 -12.05 -18.62 -4.78
CA TYR A 268 -12.32 -18.39 -6.20
C TYR A 268 -13.79 -18.67 -6.53
N GLU A 269 -14.36 -19.77 -5.98
CA GLU A 269 -15.78 -20.09 -6.14
C GLU A 269 -16.67 -19.00 -5.56
N LEU A 270 -16.34 -18.46 -4.37
CA LEU A 270 -17.06 -17.36 -3.74
C LEU A 270 -17.11 -16.14 -4.68
N VAL A 271 -15.96 -15.64 -5.11
CA VAL A 271 -15.88 -14.39 -5.89
C VAL A 271 -16.50 -14.55 -7.29
N LEU A 272 -16.20 -15.65 -8.00
CA LEU A 272 -16.77 -15.90 -9.32
C LEU A 272 -18.29 -16.12 -9.29
N ASN A 273 -18.84 -16.72 -8.23
CA ASN A 273 -20.29 -16.81 -8.03
C ASN A 273 -20.89 -15.42 -7.78
N GLN A 274 -20.24 -14.57 -7.00
CA GLN A 274 -20.67 -13.19 -6.79
C GLN A 274 -20.63 -12.38 -8.09
N GLU A 275 -19.62 -12.55 -8.93
CA GLU A 275 -19.55 -11.93 -10.25
C GLU A 275 -20.71 -12.40 -11.17
N ALA A 276 -20.97 -13.71 -11.17
CA ALA A 276 -22.03 -14.30 -11.99
C ALA A 276 -23.42 -13.79 -11.60
N ASP A 277 -23.64 -13.56 -10.30
CA ASP A 277 -24.88 -13.08 -9.73
C ASP A 277 -25.01 -11.54 -9.72
N GLY A 278 -23.96 -10.81 -10.16
CA GLY A 278 -23.94 -9.34 -10.19
C GLY A 278 -23.79 -8.68 -8.82
N VAL A 279 -23.30 -9.44 -7.83
CA VAL A 279 -23.01 -8.94 -6.47
C VAL A 279 -21.80 -8.02 -6.46
N CYS A 280 -20.83 -8.28 -7.33
CA CYS A 280 -19.69 -7.43 -7.57
C CYS A 280 -19.46 -7.20 -9.07
N ARG A 281 -18.62 -6.24 -9.42
CA ARG A 281 -18.20 -6.01 -10.81
C ARG A 281 -17.30 -7.17 -11.27
N LYS A 282 -17.37 -7.51 -12.55
CA LYS A 282 -16.52 -8.56 -13.10
C LYS A 282 -15.07 -8.10 -13.20
N TYR A 283 -14.14 -9.01 -12.90
CA TYR A 283 -12.71 -8.79 -13.05
C TYR A 283 -12.33 -8.27 -14.45
N THR A 284 -12.94 -8.85 -15.50
CA THR A 284 -12.68 -8.44 -16.89
C THR A 284 -13.08 -7.01 -17.16
N ASP A 285 -14.17 -6.55 -16.59
CA ASP A 285 -14.67 -5.19 -16.75
C ASP A 285 -13.76 -4.20 -16.00
N LEU A 286 -13.38 -4.52 -14.75
CA LEU A 286 -12.44 -3.73 -13.95
C LEU A 286 -11.10 -3.56 -14.65
N LYS A 287 -10.55 -4.65 -15.25
CA LYS A 287 -9.28 -4.60 -16.01
C LYS A 287 -9.42 -3.77 -17.28
N ALA A 288 -10.52 -3.91 -18.02
CA ALA A 288 -10.76 -3.17 -19.26
C ALA A 288 -10.95 -1.66 -19.02
N GLU A 289 -11.60 -1.30 -17.92
CA GLU A 289 -11.85 0.09 -17.53
C GLU A 289 -10.65 0.71 -16.81
N GLY A 290 -9.73 -0.10 -16.30
CA GLY A 290 -8.65 0.36 -15.42
C GLY A 290 -9.20 0.95 -14.11
N LEU A 291 -10.36 0.46 -13.64
CA LEU A 291 -11.04 1.03 -12.47
C LEU A 291 -10.24 0.74 -11.19
N HIS A 292 -9.74 1.80 -10.58
CA HIS A 292 -9.04 1.71 -9.32
C HIS A 292 -10.03 1.53 -8.15
N TYR A 293 -9.65 0.80 -7.10
CA TYR A 293 -10.51 0.53 -5.94
C TYR A 293 -11.04 1.81 -5.28
N SER A 294 -10.22 2.84 -5.22
CA SER A 294 -10.60 4.13 -4.62
C SER A 294 -11.72 4.80 -5.39
N ALA A 295 -11.63 4.81 -6.73
CA ALA A 295 -12.68 5.34 -7.60
C ALA A 295 -13.95 4.48 -7.56
N ALA A 296 -13.81 3.15 -7.40
CA ALA A 296 -14.95 2.26 -7.23
C ALA A 296 -15.74 2.58 -5.95
N PHE A 297 -15.05 2.76 -4.81
CA PHE A 297 -15.71 3.04 -3.54
C PHE A 297 -16.24 4.48 -3.46
N SER A 298 -15.46 5.46 -3.90
CA SER A 298 -15.90 6.88 -3.89
C SER A 298 -17.04 7.18 -4.87
N GLY A 299 -17.29 6.29 -5.82
CA GLY A 299 -18.44 6.38 -6.73
C GLY A 299 -19.81 6.18 -6.08
N GLY A 300 -19.86 5.68 -4.84
CA GLY A 300 -21.07 5.58 -4.03
C GLY A 300 -22.02 4.45 -4.41
N ASP A 301 -21.58 3.50 -5.24
CA ASP A 301 -22.36 2.32 -5.66
C ASP A 301 -21.81 0.99 -5.12
N VAL A 302 -20.79 1.02 -4.27
CA VAL A 302 -20.19 -0.14 -3.62
C VAL A 302 -20.51 -0.14 -2.12
N ALA A 303 -21.23 -1.17 -1.66
CA ALA A 303 -21.61 -1.29 -0.26
C ALA A 303 -20.43 -1.70 0.64
N MET A 304 -19.63 -2.68 0.21
CA MET A 304 -18.47 -3.20 0.94
C MET A 304 -17.27 -3.36 0.02
N LEU A 305 -16.09 -2.94 0.52
CA LEU A 305 -14.81 -3.02 -0.18
C LEU A 305 -13.76 -3.69 0.70
N ASN A 306 -13.22 -4.82 0.23
CA ASN A 306 -12.03 -5.43 0.82
C ASN A 306 -10.78 -4.67 0.40
N MET A 307 -10.08 -4.02 1.36
CA MET A 307 -8.90 -3.20 1.04
C MET A 307 -7.98 -3.05 2.24
N GLY A 308 -6.75 -2.68 1.94
CA GLY A 308 -5.76 -2.43 2.98
C GLY A 308 -5.95 -1.09 3.71
N SER A 309 -5.40 -1.02 4.89
CA SER A 309 -5.50 0.13 5.81
C SER A 309 -4.96 1.44 5.22
N TRP A 310 -4.08 1.39 4.21
CA TRP A 310 -3.62 2.58 3.47
C TRP A 310 -4.77 3.41 2.87
N PHE A 311 -5.91 2.79 2.60
CA PHE A 311 -7.05 3.50 2.04
C PHE A 311 -7.74 4.42 3.06
N ILE A 312 -7.51 4.22 4.37
CA ILE A 312 -7.99 5.11 5.45
C ILE A 312 -7.45 6.54 5.25
N ALA A 313 -6.14 6.68 5.09
CA ALA A 313 -5.51 7.98 4.86
C ALA A 313 -6.04 8.64 3.57
N THR A 314 -6.22 7.87 2.52
CA THR A 314 -6.79 8.34 1.24
C THR A 314 -8.23 8.83 1.41
N MET A 315 -9.07 8.08 2.13
CA MET A 315 -10.46 8.49 2.41
C MET A 315 -10.50 9.82 3.17
N ILE A 316 -9.70 9.95 4.24
CA ILE A 316 -9.64 11.16 5.06
C ILE A 316 -9.18 12.35 4.21
N SER A 317 -8.06 12.22 3.50
CA SER A 317 -7.47 13.31 2.73
C SER A 317 -8.37 13.77 1.58
N ASN A 318 -8.96 12.83 0.83
CA ASN A 318 -9.75 13.16 -0.35
C ASN A 318 -11.16 13.69 0.00
N LEU A 319 -11.71 13.28 1.14
CA LEU A 319 -12.93 13.90 1.68
C LEU A 319 -12.65 15.30 2.20
N GLU A 320 -11.54 15.53 2.90
CA GLU A 320 -11.16 16.85 3.40
C GLU A 320 -10.87 17.85 2.27
N SER A 321 -10.18 17.42 1.22
CA SER A 321 -9.90 18.25 0.03
C SER A 321 -11.11 18.49 -0.87
N GLY A 322 -12.16 17.68 -0.73
CA GLY A 322 -13.33 17.68 -1.60
C GLY A 322 -13.10 16.99 -2.95
N GLU A 323 -12.04 16.19 -3.08
CA GLU A 323 -11.83 15.32 -4.24
C GLU A 323 -12.86 14.20 -4.29
N TYR A 324 -13.24 13.66 -3.12
CA TYR A 324 -14.36 12.74 -3.00
C TYR A 324 -15.63 13.48 -2.58
N ASP A 325 -16.73 13.09 -3.21
CA ASP A 325 -18.06 13.63 -2.88
C ASP A 325 -18.55 13.00 -1.56
N ALA A 326 -18.64 13.83 -0.51
CA ALA A 326 -19.08 13.39 0.80
C ALA A 326 -20.52 12.85 0.81
N ASP A 327 -21.37 13.29 -0.13
CA ASP A 327 -22.74 12.78 -0.26
C ASP A 327 -22.77 11.34 -0.82
N LEU A 328 -21.69 10.87 -1.45
CA LEU A 328 -21.58 9.53 -2.01
C LEU A 328 -20.86 8.54 -1.10
N CYS A 329 -19.82 8.98 -0.39
CA CYS A 329 -18.95 8.08 0.39
C CYS A 329 -18.45 8.66 1.72
N GLY A 330 -18.95 9.82 2.15
CA GLY A 330 -18.47 10.49 3.37
C GLY A 330 -18.88 9.80 4.66
N ASN A 331 -19.98 9.07 4.68
CA ASN A 331 -20.44 8.28 5.83
C ASN A 331 -19.96 6.83 5.70
N TRP A 332 -18.64 6.64 5.88
CA TRP A 332 -18.01 5.34 5.78
C TRP A 332 -17.66 4.75 7.15
N GLY A 333 -17.36 3.47 7.17
CA GLY A 333 -16.85 2.75 8.33
C GLY A 333 -15.93 1.62 7.91
N ILE A 334 -15.27 1.01 8.90
CA ILE A 334 -14.48 -0.21 8.70
C ILE A 334 -14.86 -1.24 9.75
N VAL A 335 -14.73 -2.52 9.39
CA VAL A 335 -14.73 -3.65 10.32
C VAL A 335 -13.54 -4.55 10.02
N LYS A 336 -13.23 -5.45 10.98
CA LYS A 336 -12.21 -6.48 10.78
C LYS A 336 -12.47 -7.25 9.48
N TYR A 337 -11.39 -7.69 8.85
CA TYR A 337 -11.47 -8.51 7.65
C TYR A 337 -12.26 -9.79 7.92
N PRO A 338 -13.13 -10.24 7.01
CA PRO A 338 -13.88 -11.47 7.20
C PRO A 338 -12.94 -12.68 7.36
N HIS A 339 -13.33 -13.65 8.15
CA HIS A 339 -12.52 -14.83 8.46
C HIS A 339 -13.23 -16.15 8.12
N ALA A 340 -12.46 -17.22 7.96
CA ALA A 340 -13.02 -18.55 7.80
C ALA A 340 -13.55 -19.07 9.13
N GLU A 341 -14.47 -20.06 9.07
CA GLU A 341 -14.96 -20.75 10.26
C GLU A 341 -13.81 -21.32 11.09
N GLY A 342 -13.78 -21.00 12.38
CA GLY A 342 -12.74 -21.46 13.32
C GLY A 342 -11.41 -20.69 13.24
N VAL A 343 -11.31 -19.65 12.42
CA VAL A 343 -10.22 -18.68 12.44
C VAL A 343 -10.60 -17.54 13.38
N GLU A 344 -9.65 -17.04 14.14
CA GLU A 344 -9.86 -15.93 15.08
C GLU A 344 -10.19 -14.63 14.35
N ALA A 345 -11.26 -13.94 14.79
CA ALA A 345 -11.63 -12.64 14.27
C ALA A 345 -10.49 -11.61 14.46
N GLY A 346 -10.18 -10.86 13.42
CA GLY A 346 -9.01 -9.96 13.40
C GLY A 346 -7.73 -10.61 12.88
N SER A 347 -7.78 -11.88 12.46
CA SER A 347 -6.73 -12.46 11.63
C SER A 347 -6.79 -11.81 10.25
N THR A 348 -5.69 -11.22 9.80
CA THR A 348 -5.66 -10.45 8.55
C THR A 348 -4.31 -10.59 7.85
N LEU A 349 -4.26 -10.06 6.64
CA LEU A 349 -3.02 -9.97 5.85
C LEU A 349 -2.29 -8.68 6.17
N GLY A 350 -0.96 -8.77 6.15
CA GLY A 350 -0.07 -7.63 6.26
C GLY A 350 0.82 -7.46 5.05
N THR A 351 1.08 -6.20 4.74
CA THR A 351 2.16 -5.80 3.85
C THR A 351 3.09 -4.88 4.62
N ILE A 352 4.39 -5.13 4.50
CA ILE A 352 5.40 -4.28 5.13
C ILE A 352 6.06 -3.38 4.09
N THR A 353 6.41 -2.20 4.54
CA THR A 353 7.28 -1.28 3.82
C THR A 353 8.45 -0.98 4.72
N GLY A 354 9.65 -1.26 4.24
CA GLY A 354 10.87 -1.10 5.03
C GLY A 354 11.83 -0.08 4.44
N LEU A 355 12.85 0.25 5.22
CA LEU A 355 14.00 1.03 4.78
C LEU A 355 15.26 0.19 4.88
N SER A 356 16.12 0.33 3.88
CA SER A 356 17.44 -0.31 3.83
C SER A 356 18.53 0.71 3.56
N VAL A 357 19.72 0.44 4.10
CA VAL A 357 20.95 1.13 3.72
C VAL A 357 21.53 0.44 2.50
N THR A 358 21.91 1.18 1.48
CA THR A 358 22.49 0.61 0.25
C THR A 358 23.94 0.19 0.44
N SER A 359 24.39 -0.79 -0.33
CA SER A 359 25.79 -1.21 -0.33
C SER A 359 26.75 -0.22 -1.03
N VAL A 360 26.20 0.77 -1.74
CA VAL A 360 26.96 1.81 -2.46
C VAL A 360 27.01 3.14 -1.71
N SER A 361 26.35 3.25 -0.56
CA SER A 361 26.39 4.47 0.25
C SER A 361 27.82 4.81 0.71
N ASP A 362 28.22 6.05 0.51
CA ASP A 362 29.47 6.60 1.06
C ASP A 362 29.33 7.00 2.55
N THR A 363 28.10 7.08 3.06
CA THR A 363 27.76 7.50 4.44
C THR A 363 26.83 6.52 5.15
N PRO A 364 27.15 5.20 5.20
CA PRO A 364 26.22 4.19 5.69
C PRO A 364 25.82 4.37 7.18
N ASP A 365 26.70 4.94 8.01
CA ASP A 365 26.39 5.21 9.42
C ASP A 365 25.33 6.31 9.59
N GLU A 366 25.37 7.36 8.75
CA GLU A 366 24.35 8.41 8.76
C GLU A 366 23.04 7.90 8.14
N ALA A 367 23.13 7.10 7.07
CA ALA A 367 21.98 6.44 6.47
C ALA A 367 21.26 5.52 7.49
N TRP A 368 22.03 4.75 8.28
CA TRP A 368 21.48 3.94 9.36
C TRP A 368 20.75 4.77 10.42
N LYS A 369 21.29 5.92 10.83
CA LYS A 369 20.63 6.79 11.81
C LYS A 369 19.26 7.25 11.32
N PHE A 370 19.15 7.55 10.02
CA PHE A 370 17.87 7.89 9.40
C PHE A 370 16.92 6.69 9.37
N VAL A 371 17.37 5.52 8.90
CA VAL A 371 16.58 4.27 8.90
C VAL A 371 16.05 3.96 10.29
N LYS A 372 16.93 3.97 11.30
CA LYS A 372 16.56 3.71 12.69
C LYS A 372 15.52 4.69 13.22
N TRP A 373 15.67 5.98 12.91
CA TRP A 373 14.76 7.02 13.39
C TRP A 373 13.37 6.88 12.74
N VAL A 374 13.33 6.67 11.41
CA VAL A 374 12.05 6.49 10.69
C VAL A 374 11.32 5.25 11.14
N SER A 375 12.03 4.13 11.35
CA SER A 375 11.47 2.86 11.80
C SER A 375 11.25 2.78 13.32
N GLY A 376 11.65 3.82 14.06
CA GLY A 376 11.50 3.94 15.51
C GLY A 376 10.17 4.57 15.94
N GLU A 377 10.02 4.79 17.26
CA GLU A 377 8.80 5.38 17.82
C GLU A 377 8.58 6.83 17.38
N GLU A 378 9.65 7.59 17.15
CA GLU A 378 9.58 8.97 16.65
C GLU A 378 8.99 9.02 15.23
N GLY A 379 9.49 8.17 14.33
CA GLY A 379 8.94 8.03 12.97
C GLY A 379 7.52 7.48 12.99
N ALA A 380 7.22 6.57 13.91
CA ALA A 380 5.89 6.01 14.11
C ALA A 380 4.84 7.09 14.44
N ALA A 381 5.18 8.05 15.30
CA ALA A 381 4.29 9.17 15.61
C ALA A 381 4.00 10.03 14.37
N VAL A 382 5.04 10.36 13.59
CA VAL A 382 4.90 11.14 12.35
C VAL A 382 4.04 10.38 11.32
N MET A 383 4.23 9.07 11.17
CA MET A 383 3.40 8.24 10.29
C MET A 383 1.93 8.28 10.70
N ALA A 384 1.64 8.13 11.99
CA ALA A 384 0.28 8.16 12.54
C ALA A 384 -0.43 9.50 12.28
N GLU A 385 0.28 10.63 12.39
CA GLU A 385 -0.26 11.96 12.09
C GLU A 385 -0.74 12.11 10.64
N THR A 386 -0.18 11.32 9.72
CA THR A 386 -0.60 11.29 8.32
C THR A 386 -1.68 10.24 8.01
N GLY A 387 -2.21 9.56 9.03
CA GLY A 387 -3.22 8.51 8.90
C GLY A 387 -2.67 7.17 8.39
N ASN A 388 -1.36 6.99 8.41
CA ASN A 388 -0.70 5.76 8.00
C ASN A 388 -0.28 4.92 9.20
N PHE A 389 -0.22 3.61 9.02
CA PHE A 389 0.03 2.65 10.10
C PHE A 389 1.54 2.39 10.24
N PRO A 390 2.17 2.82 11.35
CA PRO A 390 3.58 2.54 11.57
C PRO A 390 3.83 1.05 11.86
N ALA A 391 5.04 0.58 11.55
CA ALA A 391 5.44 -0.79 11.86
C ALA A 391 5.53 -1.06 13.37
N ILE A 392 5.90 -0.04 14.14
CA ILE A 392 5.80 -0.06 15.61
C ILE A 392 4.49 0.62 16.01
N MET A 393 3.44 -0.16 16.22
CA MET A 393 2.14 0.36 16.65
C MET A 393 2.15 0.58 18.16
N THR A 394 2.20 1.85 18.57
CA THR A 394 2.08 2.26 19.97
C THR A 394 0.63 2.67 20.30
N ASP A 395 0.28 2.68 21.59
CA ASP A 395 -1.01 3.24 22.04
C ASP A 395 -1.18 4.70 21.60
N GLU A 396 -0.07 5.45 21.53
CA GLU A 396 -0.06 6.83 21.06
C GLU A 396 -0.39 6.91 19.58
N ALA A 397 0.26 6.12 18.73
CA ALA A 397 -0.02 6.05 17.31
C ALA A 397 -1.48 5.65 17.01
N MET A 398 -1.99 4.65 17.74
CA MET A 398 -3.41 4.26 17.65
C MET A 398 -4.36 5.39 18.03
N ASN A 399 -4.08 6.11 19.10
CA ASN A 399 -4.88 7.24 19.52
C ASN A 399 -4.83 8.41 18.52
N ILE A 400 -3.67 8.66 17.93
CA ILE A 400 -3.53 9.67 16.86
C ILE A 400 -4.40 9.29 15.67
N ILE A 401 -4.26 8.08 15.14
CA ILE A 401 -5.01 7.63 13.94
C ILE A 401 -6.53 7.68 14.18
N THR A 402 -6.99 7.12 15.30
CA THR A 402 -8.43 7.10 15.61
C THR A 402 -9.00 8.46 16.02
N GLY A 403 -8.13 9.42 16.32
CA GLY A 403 -8.47 10.82 16.63
C GLY A 403 -8.42 11.76 15.42
N LEU A 404 -7.97 11.29 14.25
CA LEU A 404 -7.90 12.12 13.05
C LEU A 404 -9.29 12.62 12.64
N ASN A 405 -9.35 13.88 12.24
CA ASN A 405 -10.57 14.42 11.64
C ASN A 405 -10.90 13.64 10.36
N GLY A 406 -12.12 13.13 10.25
CA GLY A 406 -12.54 12.29 9.12
C GLY A 406 -12.39 10.79 9.35
N PHE A 407 -11.71 10.32 10.41
CA PHE A 407 -11.77 8.92 10.80
C PHE A 407 -13.16 8.58 11.37
N PRO A 408 -13.73 7.39 11.08
CA PRO A 408 -15.04 6.98 11.62
C PRO A 408 -15.04 6.98 13.16
N THR A 409 -16.04 7.62 13.76
CA THR A 409 -16.08 7.83 15.22
C THR A 409 -16.70 6.69 16.01
N ASP A 410 -17.32 5.72 15.33
CA ASP A 410 -17.99 4.58 15.94
C ASP A 410 -17.00 3.56 16.53
N ASP A 411 -17.44 2.84 17.56
CA ASP A 411 -16.60 1.88 18.27
C ASP A 411 -16.20 0.68 17.39
N ALA A 412 -17.06 0.27 16.44
CA ALA A 412 -16.76 -0.84 15.55
C ALA A 412 -15.59 -0.53 14.62
N SER A 413 -15.53 0.70 14.07
CA SER A 413 -14.42 1.15 13.22
C SER A 413 -13.09 1.26 13.99
N LYS A 414 -13.14 1.68 15.26
CA LYS A 414 -11.94 1.72 16.13
C LYS A 414 -11.47 0.30 16.50
N GLU A 415 -12.41 -0.59 16.82
CA GLU A 415 -12.13 -2.00 17.13
C GLU A 415 -11.58 -2.77 15.92
N ALA A 416 -11.93 -2.36 14.70
CA ALA A 416 -11.42 -2.97 13.47
C ALA A 416 -9.89 -2.90 13.34
N LEU A 417 -9.26 -1.91 13.98
CA LEU A 417 -7.80 -1.73 13.98
C LEU A 417 -7.07 -2.68 14.94
N ASN A 418 -7.79 -3.39 15.82
CA ASN A 418 -7.22 -4.37 16.73
C ASN A 418 -7.00 -5.71 16.00
N VAL A 419 -5.84 -5.81 15.36
CA VAL A 419 -5.42 -7.03 14.64
C VAL A 419 -5.01 -8.10 15.64
N SER A 420 -5.60 -9.31 15.53
CA SER A 420 -5.26 -10.46 16.39
C SER A 420 -4.05 -11.23 15.86
N ASN A 421 -4.02 -11.46 14.54
CA ASN A 421 -2.93 -12.14 13.85
C ASN A 421 -2.65 -11.45 12.52
N LEU A 422 -1.37 -11.17 12.25
CA LEU A 422 -0.91 -10.57 11.00
C LEU A 422 -0.07 -11.58 10.23
N TYR A 423 -0.58 -12.02 9.08
CA TYR A 423 0.12 -12.90 8.17
C TYR A 423 0.62 -12.11 6.98
N LEU A 424 1.91 -12.23 6.62
CA LEU A 424 2.42 -11.52 5.45
C LEU A 424 1.76 -12.05 4.17
N GLU A 425 1.33 -11.12 3.33
CA GLU A 425 0.82 -11.42 1.99
C GLU A 425 1.82 -12.23 1.18
N VAL A 426 3.09 -11.90 1.31
CA VAL A 426 4.20 -12.55 0.66
C VAL A 426 5.31 -12.74 1.68
N PRO A 427 5.42 -13.92 2.32
CA PRO A 427 6.55 -14.23 3.20
C PRO A 427 7.84 -14.38 2.38
N TYR A 428 8.99 -14.13 3.00
CA TYR A 428 10.27 -14.27 2.32
C TYR A 428 10.57 -15.72 1.91
N ALA A 429 10.99 -15.89 0.65
CA ALA A 429 11.66 -17.07 0.13
C ALA A 429 12.63 -16.64 -0.97
N GLU A 430 13.68 -17.44 -1.21
CA GLU A 430 14.72 -17.11 -2.19
C GLU A 430 14.16 -16.87 -3.59
N ASN A 431 13.13 -17.62 -3.99
CA ASN A 431 12.46 -17.57 -5.29
C ASN A 431 11.03 -17.04 -5.21
N VAL A 432 10.74 -16.19 -4.22
CA VAL A 432 9.39 -15.66 -4.00
C VAL A 432 8.90 -14.79 -5.16
N SER A 433 9.79 -14.12 -5.88
CA SER A 433 9.43 -13.31 -7.05
C SER A 433 8.82 -14.15 -8.16
N GLU A 434 9.41 -15.32 -8.45
CA GLU A 434 8.92 -16.26 -9.45
C GLU A 434 7.61 -16.89 -9.02
N ILE A 435 7.49 -17.27 -7.73
CA ILE A 435 6.26 -17.79 -7.15
C ILE A 435 5.14 -16.76 -7.30
N ASN A 436 5.39 -15.53 -6.85
CA ASN A 436 4.42 -14.45 -6.93
C ASN A 436 3.93 -14.19 -8.36
N SER A 437 4.87 -14.15 -9.32
CA SER A 437 4.57 -13.94 -10.75
C SER A 437 3.73 -15.07 -11.34
N ALA A 438 4.03 -16.33 -10.97
CA ALA A 438 3.24 -17.47 -11.40
C ALA A 438 1.80 -17.41 -10.87
N LEU A 439 1.64 -17.14 -9.57
CA LEU A 439 0.32 -17.03 -8.94
C LEU A 439 -0.50 -15.90 -9.54
N ASP A 440 0.11 -14.73 -9.81
CA ASP A 440 -0.57 -13.57 -10.41
C ASP A 440 -1.05 -13.89 -11.85
N SER A 441 -0.21 -14.54 -12.66
CA SER A 441 -0.54 -14.93 -14.02
C SER A 441 -1.75 -15.86 -14.07
N PHE A 442 -1.75 -16.93 -13.27
CA PHE A 442 -2.85 -17.90 -13.26
C PHE A 442 -4.10 -17.35 -12.56
N HIS A 443 -3.95 -16.44 -11.58
CA HIS A 443 -5.09 -15.68 -11.06
C HIS A 443 -5.81 -14.95 -12.19
N GLY A 444 -5.07 -14.22 -13.02
CA GLY A 444 -5.65 -13.53 -14.17
C GLY A 444 -6.39 -14.47 -15.12
N SER A 445 -5.83 -15.65 -15.41
CA SER A 445 -6.44 -16.65 -16.29
C SER A 445 -7.72 -17.28 -15.70
N ILE A 446 -7.77 -17.50 -14.37
CA ILE A 446 -8.99 -17.97 -13.69
C ILE A 446 -10.05 -16.89 -13.73
N MET A 447 -9.72 -15.67 -13.29
CA MET A 447 -10.68 -14.58 -13.16
C MET A 447 -11.22 -14.07 -14.49
N SER A 448 -10.43 -14.21 -15.58
CA SER A 448 -10.91 -13.90 -16.94
C SER A 448 -11.75 -15.02 -17.57
N GLY A 449 -11.78 -16.21 -16.95
CA GLY A 449 -12.47 -17.38 -17.49
C GLY A 449 -11.70 -18.09 -18.61
N GLU A 450 -10.43 -17.77 -18.82
CA GLU A 450 -9.54 -18.50 -19.75
C GLU A 450 -9.25 -19.91 -19.26
N MET A 451 -9.21 -20.10 -17.92
CA MET A 451 -9.08 -21.38 -17.27
C MET A 451 -10.21 -21.59 -16.26
N SER A 452 -10.63 -22.84 -16.08
CA SER A 452 -11.43 -23.19 -14.91
C SER A 452 -10.60 -23.07 -13.62
N ILE A 453 -11.25 -22.96 -12.45
CA ILE A 453 -10.54 -22.89 -11.15
C ILE A 453 -9.60 -24.11 -10.99
N ASP A 454 -10.07 -25.31 -11.31
CA ASP A 454 -9.27 -26.53 -11.16
C ASP A 454 -8.06 -26.58 -12.09
N GLU A 455 -8.21 -26.13 -13.36
CA GLU A 455 -7.10 -26.01 -14.31
C GLU A 455 -6.10 -24.95 -13.88
N GLY A 456 -6.55 -23.79 -13.43
CA GLY A 456 -5.68 -22.71 -12.96
C GLY A 456 -4.90 -23.09 -11.70
N ILE A 457 -5.55 -23.73 -10.70
CA ILE A 457 -4.88 -24.24 -9.51
C ILE A 457 -3.84 -25.32 -9.87
N ALA A 458 -4.19 -26.24 -10.76
CA ALA A 458 -3.22 -27.27 -11.22
C ALA A 458 -2.01 -26.64 -11.91
N ALA A 459 -2.23 -25.59 -12.70
CA ALA A 459 -1.14 -24.85 -13.35
C ALA A 459 -0.28 -24.04 -12.35
N MET A 460 -0.89 -23.43 -11.33
CA MET A 460 -0.16 -22.81 -10.21
C MET A 460 0.74 -23.83 -9.52
N ASN A 461 0.19 -24.99 -9.15
CA ASN A 461 0.93 -26.07 -8.49
C ASN A 461 2.13 -26.51 -9.35
N GLU A 462 1.93 -26.78 -10.65
CA GLU A 462 3.00 -27.21 -11.56
C GLU A 462 4.09 -26.13 -11.67
N ALA A 463 3.71 -24.88 -11.89
CA ALA A 463 4.66 -23.79 -12.06
C ALA A 463 5.47 -23.53 -10.78
N VAL A 464 4.82 -23.51 -9.61
CA VAL A 464 5.50 -23.25 -8.35
C VAL A 464 6.35 -24.44 -7.90
N GLN A 465 5.90 -25.67 -8.11
CA GLN A 465 6.72 -26.85 -7.85
C GLN A 465 7.98 -26.87 -8.72
N ALA A 466 7.92 -26.41 -9.95
CA ALA A 466 9.10 -26.27 -10.81
C ALA A 466 10.10 -25.23 -10.29
N VAL A 467 9.64 -24.20 -9.59
CA VAL A 467 10.47 -23.17 -8.95
C VAL A 467 11.09 -23.69 -7.64
N ILE A 468 10.28 -24.32 -6.78
CA ILE A 468 10.73 -24.82 -5.46
C ILE A 468 11.66 -26.03 -5.61
N GLY A 469 11.50 -26.82 -6.68
CA GLY A 469 12.26 -28.06 -6.92
C GLY A 469 13.62 -27.85 -7.59
N GLN A 470 14.04 -26.63 -7.87
CA GLN A 470 15.35 -26.27 -8.39
C GLN A 470 16.36 -26.05 -7.29
#